data_e963e4f700cb373eb49e801112ef8b63
#
_entry.id   e963e4f700cb373eb49e801112ef8b63
#
_cell.length_a   1.000
_cell.length_b   1.000
_cell.length_c   1.000
_cell.angle_alpha   90.00
_cell.angle_beta   90.00
_cell.angle_gamma   90.00
#
_symmetry.space_group_name_H-M   'P 1'
#
loop_
_entity.id
_entity.type
_entity.pdbx_description
1 polymer ?
#
loop_
_entity_poly.entity_id
_entity_poly.type
_entity_poly.pdbx_seq_one_letter_code
_entity_poly.pdbx_strand_id
1 'polypeptide(L)'
;MAYPFSKGVATDIDQDALELATKNYINSSKQSNLKFYCGNWWSPLESFKGKLDLAISNPPYIPKDTYETLPKEVKNFEPKIALLGGEDGLKHIREIIQKAPLYLKEKGWLILENHFDQGEKVKQLLIKNKFTSIEIVKDLSGIGRFTIGRYK
;
A
#
# COMPACT_ATOMS: atom_id res chain seq x y z
N MET A 1 -4.69 -10.07 19.56
CA MET A 1 -3.85 -9.90 18.37
C MET A 1 -3.89 -11.22 17.60
N ALA A 2 -4.28 -11.21 16.32
CA ALA A 2 -4.49 -12.44 15.56
C ALA A 2 -3.17 -13.20 15.22
N TYR A 3 -2.04 -12.48 15.14
CA TYR A 3 -0.74 -13.05 14.76
C TYR A 3 0.37 -12.55 15.69
N PRO A 4 0.49 -13.07 16.92
CA PRO A 4 1.39 -12.54 17.93
C PRO A 4 2.88 -12.70 17.63
N PHE A 5 3.25 -13.62 16.74
CA PHE A 5 4.65 -13.89 16.35
C PHE A 5 5.08 -13.19 15.06
N SER A 6 4.19 -12.47 14.41
CA SER A 6 4.54 -11.71 13.19
C SER A 6 5.44 -10.54 13.54
N LYS A 7 6.44 -10.29 12.69
CA LYS A 7 7.26 -9.07 12.70
C LYS A 7 6.85 -8.20 11.53
N GLY A 8 6.74 -6.91 11.77
CA GLY A 8 6.31 -5.96 10.75
C GLY A 8 7.27 -4.79 10.62
N VAL A 9 7.20 -4.18 9.43
CA VAL A 9 7.79 -2.89 9.15
C VAL A 9 6.73 -2.01 8.49
N ALA A 10 6.67 -0.75 8.86
CA ALA A 10 5.78 0.24 8.27
C ALA A 10 6.60 1.41 7.76
N THR A 11 6.18 1.97 6.62
CA THR A 11 6.84 3.13 6.02
C THR A 11 5.83 4.21 5.72
N ASP A 12 6.19 5.45 5.94
CA ASP A 12 5.48 6.62 5.47
C ASP A 12 6.48 7.68 5.03
N ILE A 13 6.12 8.49 4.04
CA ILE A 13 6.95 9.61 3.58
C ILE A 13 6.81 10.82 4.51
N ASP A 14 5.70 10.92 5.23
CA ASP A 14 5.39 11.98 6.16
C ASP A 14 5.87 11.60 7.57
N GLN A 15 6.79 12.40 8.11
CA GLN A 15 7.37 12.16 9.41
C GLN A 15 6.34 12.33 10.54
N ASP A 16 5.43 13.30 10.43
CA ASP A 16 4.41 13.55 11.47
C ASP A 16 3.38 12.42 11.50
N ALA A 17 2.97 11.91 10.33
CA ALA A 17 2.11 10.74 10.22
C ALA A 17 2.77 9.50 10.84
N LEU A 18 4.07 9.32 10.60
CA LEU A 18 4.84 8.21 11.15
C LEU A 18 4.96 8.28 12.67
N GLU A 19 5.17 9.48 13.23
CA GLU A 19 5.21 9.69 14.68
C GLU A 19 3.86 9.40 15.33
N LEU A 20 2.76 9.83 14.70
CA LEU A 20 1.41 9.55 15.18
C LEU A 20 1.13 8.04 15.14
N ALA A 21 1.48 7.36 14.04
CA ALA A 21 1.34 5.91 13.90
C ALA A 21 2.14 5.17 14.98
N THR A 22 3.37 5.62 15.26
CA THR A 22 4.22 5.06 16.32
C THR A 22 3.59 5.23 17.70
N LYS A 23 3.07 6.43 18.03
CA LYS A 23 2.37 6.70 19.28
C LYS A 23 1.13 5.81 19.45
N ASN A 24 0.32 5.68 18.39
CA ASN A 24 -0.86 4.83 18.38
C ASN A 24 -0.50 3.36 18.59
N TYR A 25 0.57 2.88 17.97
CA TYR A 25 1.04 1.52 18.14
C TYR A 25 1.49 1.24 19.59
N ILE A 26 2.31 2.12 20.18
CA ILE A 26 2.78 2.00 21.56
C ILE A 26 1.59 1.96 22.53
N ASN A 27 0.59 2.80 22.33
CA ASN A 27 -0.59 2.88 23.18
C ASN A 27 -1.52 1.66 23.04
N SER A 28 -1.54 1.02 21.88
CA SER A 28 -2.45 -0.11 21.59
C SER A 28 -1.82 -1.49 21.77
N SER A 29 -0.50 -1.59 21.83
CA SER A 29 0.22 -2.86 21.81
C SER A 29 1.26 -2.95 22.94
N LYS A 30 1.24 -4.09 23.63
CA LYS A 30 2.29 -4.46 24.60
C LYS A 30 3.50 -5.14 23.95
N GLN A 31 3.48 -5.37 22.64
CA GLN A 31 4.52 -6.06 21.89
C GLN A 31 5.25 -5.09 20.95
N SER A 32 6.58 -5.16 20.90
CA SER A 32 7.43 -4.31 20.08
C SER A 32 7.89 -5.01 18.79
N ASN A 33 6.96 -5.61 18.05
CA ASN A 33 7.27 -6.38 16.84
C ASN A 33 7.05 -5.61 15.52
N LEU A 34 6.65 -4.34 15.57
CA LEU A 34 6.52 -3.43 14.43
C LEU A 34 7.56 -2.33 14.52
N LYS A 35 8.28 -2.10 13.42
CA LYS A 35 9.26 -1.00 13.26
C LYS A 35 8.76 0.00 12.24
N PHE A 36 9.03 1.27 12.47
CA PHE A 36 8.61 2.38 11.61
C PHE A 36 9.83 3.03 10.96
N TYR A 37 9.71 3.35 9.66
CA TYR A 37 10.78 3.97 8.88
C TYR A 37 10.23 5.10 8.02
N CYS A 38 10.84 6.29 8.11
CA CYS A 38 10.49 7.40 7.25
C CYS A 38 11.11 7.21 5.86
N GLY A 39 10.29 7.31 4.83
CA GLY A 39 10.73 7.24 3.44
C GLY A 39 9.66 6.78 2.47
N ASN A 40 9.97 6.93 1.18
CA ASN A 40 9.03 6.65 0.09
C ASN A 40 9.01 5.14 -0.22
N TRP A 41 7.86 4.50 -0.02
CA TRP A 41 7.56 3.08 -0.30
C TRP A 41 8.67 2.15 0.23
N TRP A 42 9.45 1.60 -0.69
CA TRP A 42 10.50 0.61 -0.43
C TRP A 42 11.86 1.22 -0.03
N SER A 43 12.03 2.55 -0.22
CA SER A 43 13.36 3.18 -0.10
C SER A 43 14.05 2.96 1.26
N PRO A 44 13.34 2.98 2.41
CA PRO A 44 14.00 2.73 3.69
C PRO A 44 14.14 1.25 4.04
N LEU A 45 13.74 0.33 3.15
CA LEU A 45 13.64 -1.11 3.41
C LEU A 45 14.74 -1.95 2.73
N GLU A 46 15.89 -1.36 2.36
CA GLU A 46 16.98 -2.07 1.68
C GLU A 46 17.41 -3.38 2.38
N SER A 47 17.45 -3.38 3.70
CA SER A 47 17.79 -4.57 4.50
C SER A 47 16.73 -5.68 4.50
N PHE A 48 15.53 -5.41 3.94
CA PHE A 48 14.41 -6.34 3.86
C PHE A 48 14.22 -6.97 2.48
N LYS A 49 15.12 -6.73 1.53
CA LYS A 49 15.07 -7.35 0.20
C LYS A 49 15.02 -8.88 0.31
N GLY A 50 14.05 -9.49 -0.39
CA GLY A 50 13.82 -10.94 -0.40
C GLY A 50 13.36 -11.53 0.94
N LYS A 51 12.87 -10.70 1.88
CA LYS A 51 12.55 -11.17 3.25
C LYS A 51 11.09 -11.04 3.64
N LEU A 52 10.27 -10.37 2.83
CA LEU A 52 8.87 -10.10 3.18
C LEU A 52 7.96 -11.24 2.69
N ASP A 53 7.17 -11.78 3.60
CA ASP A 53 6.13 -12.77 3.28
C ASP A 53 4.88 -12.08 2.73
N LEU A 54 4.64 -10.82 3.15
CA LEU A 54 3.48 -10.03 2.78
C LEU A 54 3.86 -8.55 2.74
N ALA A 55 3.37 -7.85 1.72
CA ALA A 55 3.36 -6.40 1.65
C ALA A 55 1.91 -5.91 1.45
N ILE A 56 1.52 -4.88 2.19
CA ILE A 56 0.19 -4.26 2.11
C ILE A 56 0.38 -2.77 1.92
N SER A 57 -0.36 -2.16 1.00
CA SER A 57 -0.32 -0.71 0.81
C SER A 57 -1.69 -0.16 0.41
N ASN A 58 -2.00 1.03 0.94
CA ASN A 58 -3.07 1.91 0.46
C ASN A 58 -2.41 3.17 -0.12
N PRO A 59 -1.94 3.14 -1.36
CA PRO A 59 -1.27 4.27 -1.99
C PRO A 59 -2.28 5.31 -2.48
N PRO A 60 -1.89 6.57 -2.68
CA PRO A 60 -2.71 7.55 -3.37
C PRO A 60 -3.09 7.05 -4.76
N TYR A 61 -4.38 6.98 -5.05
CA TYR A 61 -4.91 6.39 -6.28
C TYR A 61 -5.90 7.29 -7.03
N ILE A 62 -6.17 8.52 -6.56
CA ILE A 62 -7.11 9.42 -7.22
C ILE A 62 -6.46 10.03 -8.47
N PRO A 63 -7.08 9.88 -9.67
CA PRO A 63 -6.63 10.55 -10.88
C PRO A 63 -6.67 12.07 -10.75
N LYS A 64 -5.79 12.79 -11.44
CA LYS A 64 -5.69 14.24 -11.37
C LYS A 64 -6.99 14.96 -11.67
N ASP A 65 -7.67 14.58 -12.76
CA ASP A 65 -8.94 15.22 -13.13
C ASP A 65 -10.03 15.01 -12.08
N THR A 66 -10.08 13.81 -11.49
CA THR A 66 -10.99 13.50 -10.38
C THR A 66 -10.62 14.31 -9.13
N TYR A 67 -9.30 14.45 -8.83
CA TYR A 67 -8.83 15.24 -7.69
C TYR A 67 -9.31 16.70 -7.79
N GLU A 68 -9.28 17.30 -9.00
CA GLU A 68 -9.71 18.68 -9.22
C GLU A 68 -11.21 18.87 -8.93
N THR A 69 -12.02 17.83 -9.04
CA THR A 69 -13.47 17.87 -8.78
C THR A 69 -13.87 17.43 -7.37
N LEU A 70 -12.91 17.05 -6.52
CA LEU A 70 -13.20 16.65 -5.13
C LEU A 70 -13.83 17.81 -4.34
N PRO A 71 -14.72 17.50 -3.38
CA PRO A 71 -15.26 18.48 -2.44
C PRO A 71 -14.15 19.25 -1.70
N LYS A 72 -14.40 20.53 -1.42
CA LYS A 72 -13.43 21.39 -0.70
C LYS A 72 -13.08 20.81 0.67
N GLU A 73 -14.01 20.18 1.33
CA GLU A 73 -13.84 19.53 2.64
C GLU A 73 -12.75 18.44 2.56
N VAL A 74 -12.73 17.63 1.52
CA VAL A 74 -11.68 16.62 1.32
C VAL A 74 -10.34 17.30 1.02
N LYS A 75 -10.30 18.26 0.08
CA LYS A 75 -9.05 18.95 -0.30
C LYS A 75 -8.43 19.78 0.82
N ASN A 76 -9.22 20.31 1.74
CA ASN A 76 -8.75 21.15 2.83
C ASN A 76 -8.23 20.37 4.04
N PHE A 77 -8.71 19.14 4.24
CA PHE A 77 -8.37 18.33 5.42
C PHE A 77 -7.45 17.16 5.12
N GLU A 78 -7.45 16.67 3.86
CA GLU A 78 -6.57 15.56 3.47
C GLU A 78 -5.37 16.11 2.67
N PRO A 79 -4.13 15.73 3.02
CA PRO A 79 -2.96 16.16 2.27
C PRO A 79 -3.04 15.67 0.80
N LYS A 80 -2.75 16.57 -0.15
CA LYS A 80 -2.75 16.22 -1.58
C LYS A 80 -1.87 15.01 -1.89
N ILE A 81 -0.73 14.88 -1.20
CA ILE A 81 0.21 13.78 -1.36
C ILE A 81 -0.40 12.43 -0.95
N ALA A 82 -1.39 12.41 -0.06
CA ALA A 82 -2.09 11.19 0.37
C ALA A 82 -3.22 10.77 -0.58
N LEU A 83 -3.63 11.64 -1.52
CA LEU A 83 -4.77 11.40 -2.40
C LEU A 83 -4.38 11.22 -3.87
N LEU A 84 -3.48 12.07 -4.40
CA LEU A 84 -3.22 12.19 -5.82
C LEU A 84 -2.33 11.06 -6.35
N GLY A 85 -2.92 10.16 -7.14
CA GLY A 85 -2.25 9.03 -7.79
C GLY A 85 -1.60 9.33 -9.15
N GLY A 86 -1.45 10.61 -9.53
CA GLY A 86 -0.94 11.01 -10.86
C GLY A 86 -2.06 11.16 -11.89
N GLU A 87 -1.71 11.26 -13.18
CA GLU A 87 -2.65 11.54 -14.26
C GLU A 87 -3.81 10.52 -14.32
N ASP A 88 -3.51 9.22 -14.20
CA ASP A 88 -4.48 8.13 -14.27
C ASP A 88 -4.74 7.42 -12.92
N GLY A 89 -4.22 7.98 -11.84
CA GLY A 89 -4.37 7.40 -10.49
C GLY A 89 -3.51 6.16 -10.21
N LEU A 90 -2.68 5.71 -11.14
CA LEU A 90 -1.91 4.47 -11.01
C LEU A 90 -0.41 4.68 -10.82
N LYS A 91 0.07 5.92 -10.72
CA LYS A 91 1.50 6.24 -10.63
C LYS A 91 2.17 5.47 -9.47
N HIS A 92 1.66 5.59 -8.28
CA HIS A 92 2.23 4.98 -7.07
C HIS A 92 2.04 3.47 -7.05
N ILE A 93 0.88 2.99 -7.52
CA ILE A 93 0.60 1.56 -7.68
C ILE A 93 1.63 0.89 -8.61
N ARG A 94 1.96 1.53 -9.75
CA ARG A 94 3.01 1.03 -10.65
C ARG A 94 4.37 0.95 -9.96
N GLU A 95 4.75 2.01 -9.23
CA GLU A 95 6.02 2.10 -8.51
C GLU A 95 6.17 0.98 -7.47
N ILE A 96 5.10 0.73 -6.71
CA ILE A 96 5.05 -0.32 -5.71
C ILE A 96 5.17 -1.70 -6.38
N ILE A 97 4.34 -1.99 -7.40
CA ILE A 97 4.33 -3.29 -8.08
C ILE A 97 5.66 -3.60 -8.74
N GLN A 98 6.29 -2.62 -9.42
CA GLN A 98 7.56 -2.82 -10.13
C GLN A 98 8.70 -3.22 -9.18
N LYS A 99 8.72 -2.69 -7.96
CA LYS A 99 9.77 -2.97 -6.98
C LYS A 99 9.45 -4.13 -6.04
N ALA A 100 8.20 -4.51 -5.88
CA ALA A 100 7.76 -5.56 -4.96
C ALA A 100 8.53 -6.88 -5.12
N PRO A 101 8.87 -7.36 -6.36
CA PRO A 101 9.69 -8.56 -6.56
C PRO A 101 11.07 -8.53 -5.90
N LEU A 102 11.62 -7.35 -5.64
CA LEU A 102 12.91 -7.22 -4.96
C LEU A 102 12.81 -7.47 -3.44
N TYR A 103 11.65 -7.25 -2.86
CA TYR A 103 11.44 -7.28 -1.41
C TYR A 103 10.68 -8.51 -0.93
N LEU A 104 9.75 -9.00 -1.76
CA LEU A 104 8.99 -10.20 -1.43
C LEU A 104 9.86 -11.45 -1.55
N LYS A 105 9.62 -12.41 -0.67
CA LYS A 105 10.05 -13.78 -0.86
C LYS A 105 9.34 -14.39 -2.07
N GLU A 106 9.89 -15.47 -2.61
CA GLU A 106 9.14 -16.38 -3.47
C GLU A 106 7.85 -16.80 -2.77
N LYS A 107 6.75 -16.79 -3.51
CA LYS A 107 5.39 -17.02 -2.99
C LYS A 107 4.87 -16.01 -1.97
N GLY A 108 5.56 -14.89 -1.76
CA GLY A 108 5.09 -13.76 -0.97
C GLY A 108 3.89 -13.05 -1.62
N TRP A 109 3.11 -12.35 -0.82
CA TRP A 109 1.88 -11.69 -1.24
C TRP A 109 2.04 -10.17 -1.30
N LEU A 110 1.39 -9.56 -2.29
CA LEU A 110 1.17 -8.12 -2.37
C LEU A 110 -0.33 -7.84 -2.35
N ILE A 111 -0.76 -6.96 -1.45
CA ILE A 111 -2.13 -6.48 -1.35
C ILE A 111 -2.12 -4.97 -1.55
N LEU A 112 -2.91 -4.49 -2.51
CA LEU A 112 -3.03 -3.08 -2.83
C LEU A 112 -4.48 -2.65 -2.74
N GLU A 113 -4.75 -1.56 -2.01
CA GLU A 113 -5.99 -0.83 -2.16
C GLU A 113 -5.93 -0.01 -3.45
N ASN A 114 -7.05 0.07 -4.15
CA ASN A 114 -7.20 0.81 -5.40
C ASN A 114 -8.63 1.38 -5.52
N HIS A 115 -8.80 2.36 -6.41
CA HIS A 115 -10.14 2.84 -6.73
C HIS A 115 -10.98 1.72 -7.36
N PHE A 116 -12.29 1.79 -7.19
CA PHE A 116 -13.22 0.71 -7.56
C PHE A 116 -13.18 0.33 -9.05
N ASP A 117 -12.78 1.24 -9.93
CA ASP A 117 -12.67 1.06 -11.38
C ASP A 117 -11.25 0.71 -11.86
N GLN A 118 -10.28 0.64 -10.94
CA GLN A 118 -8.88 0.37 -11.27
C GLN A 118 -8.47 -1.10 -11.17
N GLY A 119 -9.29 -1.96 -10.55
CA GLY A 119 -8.93 -3.34 -10.22
C GLY A 119 -8.36 -4.13 -11.40
N GLU A 120 -9.02 -4.09 -12.57
CA GLU A 120 -8.52 -4.81 -13.76
C GLU A 120 -7.19 -4.25 -14.29
N LYS A 121 -6.97 -2.94 -14.22
CA LYS A 121 -5.70 -2.32 -14.60
C LYS A 121 -4.58 -2.74 -13.66
N VAL A 122 -4.84 -2.77 -12.34
CA VAL A 122 -3.89 -3.23 -11.32
C VAL A 122 -3.58 -4.72 -11.51
N LYS A 123 -4.56 -5.55 -11.81
CA LYS A 123 -4.39 -6.97 -12.14
C LYS A 123 -3.44 -7.15 -13.33
N GLN A 124 -3.62 -6.38 -14.40
CA GLN A 124 -2.71 -6.43 -15.57
C GLN A 124 -1.27 -6.00 -15.20
N LEU A 125 -1.11 -5.01 -14.34
CA LEU A 125 0.20 -4.60 -13.83
C LEU A 125 0.87 -5.73 -13.04
N LEU A 126 0.11 -6.43 -12.18
CA LEU A 126 0.61 -7.58 -11.42
C LEU A 126 1.04 -8.72 -12.33
N ILE A 127 0.23 -9.09 -13.34
CA ILE A 127 0.59 -10.13 -14.33
C ILE A 127 1.90 -9.79 -15.03
N LYS A 128 2.05 -8.54 -15.50
CA LYS A 128 3.27 -8.05 -16.17
C LYS A 128 4.51 -8.16 -15.27
N ASN A 129 4.34 -8.05 -13.95
CA ASN A 129 5.42 -8.15 -12.98
C ASN A 129 5.54 -9.55 -12.33
N LYS A 130 5.06 -10.60 -13.02
CA LYS A 130 5.22 -12.02 -12.66
C LYS A 130 4.46 -12.45 -11.40
N PHE A 131 3.40 -11.73 -11.02
CA PHE A 131 2.48 -12.18 -9.99
C PHE A 131 1.46 -13.17 -10.56
N THR A 132 1.03 -14.10 -9.73
CA THR A 132 0.02 -15.16 -9.99
C THR A 132 -1.04 -15.14 -8.91
N SER A 133 -2.04 -16.02 -8.99
CA SER A 133 -3.15 -16.10 -8.01
C SER A 133 -3.73 -14.70 -7.71
N ILE A 134 -4.03 -13.97 -8.80
CA ILE A 134 -4.45 -12.57 -8.66
C ILE A 134 -5.97 -12.51 -8.51
N GLU A 135 -6.41 -11.83 -7.48
CA GLU A 135 -7.83 -11.65 -7.14
C GLU A 135 -8.16 -10.18 -6.91
N ILE A 136 -9.38 -9.77 -7.30
CA ILE A 136 -9.97 -8.49 -6.92
C ILE A 136 -10.95 -8.78 -5.80
N VAL A 137 -10.64 -8.27 -4.61
CA VAL A 137 -11.42 -8.52 -3.39
C VAL A 137 -12.31 -7.32 -3.09
N LYS A 138 -13.53 -7.61 -2.72
CA LYS A 138 -14.55 -6.62 -2.36
C LYS A 138 -14.40 -6.20 -0.90
N ASP A 139 -14.71 -4.93 -0.64
CA ASP A 139 -14.91 -4.42 0.71
C ASP A 139 -16.25 -4.89 1.31
N LEU A 140 -16.56 -4.45 2.52
CA LEU A 140 -17.79 -4.80 3.23
C LEU A 140 -19.06 -4.26 2.54
N SER A 141 -18.91 -3.30 1.64
CA SER A 141 -20.00 -2.74 0.82
C SER A 141 -20.16 -3.48 -0.52
N GLY A 142 -19.37 -4.51 -0.78
CA GLY A 142 -19.40 -5.29 -2.01
C GLY A 142 -18.68 -4.66 -3.19
N ILE A 143 -17.89 -3.62 -2.96
CA ILE A 143 -17.15 -2.87 -3.98
C ILE A 143 -15.72 -3.42 -4.07
N GLY A 144 -15.21 -3.69 -5.28
CA GLY A 144 -13.84 -4.15 -5.53
C GLY A 144 -12.81 -3.09 -5.20
N ARG A 145 -12.25 -3.16 -4.01
CA ARG A 145 -11.30 -2.17 -3.46
C ARG A 145 -9.88 -2.67 -3.32
N PHE A 146 -9.67 -3.97 -3.32
CA PHE A 146 -8.35 -4.55 -3.10
C PHE A 146 -7.97 -5.45 -4.27
N THR A 147 -6.73 -5.33 -4.74
CA THR A 147 -6.15 -6.27 -5.68
C THR A 147 -5.00 -6.99 -5.00
N ILE A 148 -5.06 -8.32 -4.99
CA ILE A 148 -4.12 -9.21 -4.32
C ILE A 148 -3.39 -10.00 -5.39
N GLY A 149 -2.08 -10.21 -5.21
CA GLY A 149 -1.29 -11.08 -6.08
C GLY A 149 -0.19 -11.79 -5.32
N ARG A 150 0.15 -13.01 -5.76
CA ARG A 150 1.23 -13.82 -5.21
C ARG A 150 2.43 -13.77 -6.15
N TYR A 151 3.58 -13.39 -5.64
CA TYR A 151 4.83 -13.41 -6.41
C TYR A 151 5.26 -14.85 -6.70
N LYS A 152 5.77 -15.11 -7.91
CA LYS A 152 6.23 -16.45 -8.31
C LYS A 152 7.40 -16.94 -7.51
#